data_1665471b109dee52eb2155f7d1cab3c5
#
_entry.id   1665471b109dee52eb2155f7d1cab3c5
#
_cell.length_a   1.000
_cell.length_b   1.000
_cell.length_c   1.000
_cell.angle_alpha   90.00
_cell.angle_beta   90.00
_cell.angle_gamma   90.00
#
_symmetry.space_group_name_H-M   'P 1'
#
loop_
_entity.id
_entity.type
_entity.pdbx_description
1 polymer ?
#
loop_
_entity_poly.entity_id
_entity_poly.type
_entity_poly.pdbx_seq_one_letter_code
_entity_poly.pdbx_strand_id
1 'polypeptide(L)'
;ETMEEIKTSLTPEELTQKAKDFEEECNRPLTEEEKAYLEEEKKRNSFWSFFIPRKGFMATPILIDLNILVFIVMIASGVGIMSPSTLSLLKWGADFGPLTLTGDWWRAVTCNFIHIGAFHLLMNMYAFMYVGLLLEGLIGSRRMFMSYLLTGLCSAVFSLYMHGETISAGASGAI
;
A
#
# COMPACT_ATOMS: atom_id res chain seq x y z
N GLU A 1 -32.64 -20.00 2.87
CA GLU A 1 -32.81 -21.47 2.95
C GLU A 1 -31.47 -22.09 3.28
N THR A 2 -31.40 -22.84 4.38
CA THR A 2 -30.16 -23.49 4.79
C THR A 2 -29.93 -24.79 4.02
N MET A 3 -28.68 -25.20 3.86
CA MET A 3 -28.32 -26.46 3.17
C MET A 3 -29.00 -27.71 3.78
N GLU A 4 -29.46 -27.66 5.04
CA GLU A 4 -30.23 -28.72 5.71
C GLU A 4 -31.70 -28.75 5.27
N GLU A 5 -32.33 -27.61 5.03
CA GLU A 5 -33.72 -27.54 4.52
C GLU A 5 -33.82 -28.07 3.10
N ILE A 6 -32.81 -27.80 2.26
CA ILE A 6 -32.74 -28.33 0.88
C ILE A 6 -32.60 -29.87 0.86
N LYS A 7 -31.80 -30.43 1.80
CA LYS A 7 -31.63 -31.90 1.89
C LYS A 7 -32.87 -32.65 2.30
N THR A 8 -33.80 -31.99 3.04
CA THR A 8 -35.01 -32.64 3.56
C THR A 8 -36.19 -32.61 2.58
N SER A 9 -36.14 -31.78 1.54
CA SER A 9 -37.24 -31.53 0.59
C SER A 9 -37.10 -32.24 -0.76
N LEU A 10 -35.92 -32.80 -1.07
CA LEU A 10 -35.64 -33.41 -2.37
C LEU A 10 -35.53 -34.93 -2.28
N THR A 11 -36.08 -35.61 -3.27
CA THR A 11 -35.90 -37.07 -3.41
C THR A 11 -34.45 -37.40 -3.83
N PRO A 12 -33.96 -38.65 -3.55
CA PRO A 12 -32.62 -39.05 -3.98
C PRO A 12 -32.37 -38.89 -5.49
N GLU A 13 -33.44 -39.07 -6.31
CA GLU A 13 -33.35 -38.92 -7.76
C GLU A 13 -33.20 -37.43 -8.16
N GLU A 14 -33.95 -36.52 -7.52
CA GLU A 14 -33.83 -35.09 -7.75
C GLU A 14 -32.46 -34.53 -7.28
N LEU A 15 -31.92 -35.04 -6.19
CA LEU A 15 -30.56 -34.71 -5.74
C LEU A 15 -29.50 -35.15 -6.75
N THR A 16 -29.65 -36.35 -7.31
CA THR A 16 -28.72 -36.88 -8.31
C THR A 16 -28.81 -36.09 -9.62
N GLN A 17 -30.01 -35.69 -10.02
CA GLN A 17 -30.18 -34.88 -11.23
C GLN A 17 -29.59 -33.47 -11.04
N LYS A 18 -29.88 -32.81 -9.91
CA LYS A 18 -29.27 -31.48 -9.60
C LYS A 18 -27.75 -31.55 -9.51
N ALA A 19 -27.18 -32.63 -8.99
CA ALA A 19 -25.74 -32.80 -8.95
C ALA A 19 -25.14 -32.90 -10.37
N LYS A 20 -25.79 -33.62 -11.27
CA LYS A 20 -25.39 -33.73 -12.69
C LYS A 20 -25.51 -32.41 -13.41
N ASP A 21 -26.62 -31.69 -13.23
CA ASP A 21 -26.85 -30.37 -13.84
C ASP A 21 -25.80 -29.35 -13.36
N PHE A 22 -25.45 -29.41 -12.06
CA PHE A 22 -24.39 -28.56 -11.49
C PHE A 22 -23.00 -28.92 -12.05
N GLU A 23 -22.71 -30.21 -12.19
CA GLU A 23 -21.46 -30.70 -12.78
C GLU A 23 -21.34 -30.25 -14.24
N GLU A 24 -22.44 -30.35 -15.01
CA GLU A 24 -22.51 -29.91 -16.39
C GLU A 24 -22.34 -28.37 -16.53
N GLU A 25 -22.94 -27.62 -15.62
CA GLU A 25 -22.77 -26.16 -15.55
C GLU A 25 -21.33 -25.76 -15.18
N CYS A 26 -20.70 -26.45 -14.24
CA CYS A 26 -19.30 -26.23 -13.88
C CYS A 26 -18.32 -26.58 -15.01
N ASN A 27 -18.65 -27.58 -15.83
CA ASN A 27 -17.79 -28.03 -16.92
C ASN A 27 -18.08 -27.37 -18.27
N ARG A 28 -19.06 -26.47 -18.34
CA ARG A 28 -19.34 -25.74 -19.59
C ARG A 28 -18.17 -24.84 -19.98
N PRO A 29 -17.89 -24.67 -21.26
CA PRO A 29 -16.90 -23.69 -21.68
C PRO A 29 -17.37 -22.28 -21.31
N LEU A 30 -16.45 -21.51 -20.75
CA LEU A 30 -16.71 -20.10 -20.41
C LEU A 30 -17.08 -19.30 -21.66
N THR A 31 -18.08 -18.43 -21.54
CA THR A 31 -18.42 -17.49 -22.59
C THR A 31 -17.28 -16.47 -22.81
N GLU A 32 -17.27 -15.78 -23.92
CA GLU A 32 -16.25 -14.75 -24.18
C GLU A 32 -16.32 -13.59 -23.17
N GLU A 33 -17.53 -13.27 -22.67
CA GLU A 33 -17.73 -12.26 -21.62
C GLU A 33 -17.15 -12.71 -20.28
N GLU A 34 -17.35 -13.99 -19.89
CA GLU A 34 -16.80 -14.57 -18.67
C GLU A 34 -15.27 -14.65 -18.73
N LYS A 35 -14.73 -15.04 -19.88
CA LYS A 35 -13.27 -15.02 -20.10
C LYS A 35 -12.70 -13.63 -19.99
N ALA A 36 -13.33 -12.63 -20.61
CA ALA A 36 -12.93 -11.24 -20.53
C ALA A 36 -12.97 -10.72 -19.08
N TYR A 37 -14.03 -11.05 -18.33
CA TYR A 37 -14.14 -10.70 -16.91
C TYR A 37 -13.03 -11.33 -16.06
N LEU A 38 -12.74 -12.62 -16.25
CA LEU A 38 -11.67 -13.31 -15.55
C LEU A 38 -10.27 -12.75 -15.90
N GLU A 39 -10.07 -12.37 -17.15
CA GLU A 39 -8.83 -11.72 -17.60
C GLU A 39 -8.68 -10.32 -16.96
N GLU A 40 -9.75 -9.55 -16.88
CA GLU A 40 -9.73 -8.25 -16.19
C GLU A 40 -9.50 -8.42 -14.69
N GLU A 41 -10.14 -9.40 -14.07
CA GLU A 41 -9.95 -9.72 -12.66
C GLU A 41 -8.51 -10.16 -12.39
N LYS A 42 -7.93 -11.00 -13.23
CA LYS A 42 -6.54 -11.43 -13.15
C LYS A 42 -5.57 -10.25 -13.29
N LYS A 43 -5.83 -9.33 -14.22
CA LYS A 43 -5.05 -8.08 -14.38
C LYS A 43 -5.18 -7.19 -13.14
N ARG A 44 -6.40 -7.05 -12.60
CA ARG A 44 -6.68 -6.26 -11.39
C ARG A 44 -5.98 -6.83 -10.15
N ASN A 45 -5.90 -8.14 -10.04
CA ASN A 45 -5.28 -8.87 -8.91
C ASN A 45 -3.78 -9.15 -9.15
N SER A 46 -3.21 -8.68 -10.26
CA SER A 46 -1.77 -8.79 -10.51
C SER A 46 -0.99 -7.94 -9.52
N PHE A 47 0.19 -8.43 -9.07
CA PHE A 47 1.12 -7.68 -8.22
C PHE A 47 1.44 -6.29 -8.80
N TRP A 48 1.60 -6.18 -10.12
CA TRP A 48 1.89 -4.91 -10.78
C TRP A 48 0.74 -3.89 -10.70
N SER A 49 -0.50 -4.35 -10.45
CA SER A 49 -1.64 -3.46 -10.32
C SER A 49 -1.57 -2.53 -9.09
N PHE A 50 -0.72 -2.88 -8.10
CA PHE A 50 -0.48 -2.04 -6.92
C PHE A 50 0.33 -0.78 -7.22
N PHE A 51 1.08 -0.78 -8.32
CA PHE A 51 1.90 0.35 -8.77
C PHE A 51 1.19 1.20 -9.84
N ILE A 52 0.01 0.79 -10.30
CA ILE A 52 -0.71 1.49 -11.35
C ILE A 52 -1.90 2.24 -10.76
N PRO A 53 -1.89 3.59 -10.75
CA PRO A 53 -3.03 4.39 -10.32
C PRO A 53 -4.27 4.08 -11.16
N ARG A 54 -5.40 3.86 -10.50
CA ARG A 54 -6.68 3.56 -11.16
C ARG A 54 -7.82 4.27 -10.44
N LYS A 55 -8.96 4.43 -11.12
CA LYS A 55 -10.14 5.07 -10.53
C LYS A 55 -10.53 4.40 -9.21
N GLY A 56 -10.60 5.17 -8.13
CA GLY A 56 -10.89 4.67 -6.79
C GLY A 56 -9.68 4.13 -6.01
N PHE A 57 -8.50 4.04 -6.65
CA PHE A 57 -7.26 3.58 -6.04
C PHE A 57 -6.07 4.30 -6.67
N MET A 58 -5.84 5.54 -6.26
CA MET A 58 -4.81 6.41 -6.83
C MET A 58 -3.74 6.84 -5.82
N ALA A 59 -4.14 7.12 -4.57
CA ALA A 59 -3.23 7.69 -3.59
C ALA A 59 -2.16 6.68 -3.16
N THR A 60 -2.54 5.45 -2.86
CA THR A 60 -1.60 4.40 -2.42
C THR A 60 -0.53 4.11 -3.45
N PRO A 61 -0.84 3.78 -4.74
CA PRO A 61 0.20 3.57 -5.74
C PRO A 61 1.09 4.80 -5.95
N ILE A 62 0.50 5.99 -6.05
CA ILE A 62 1.29 7.23 -6.24
C ILE A 62 2.27 7.45 -5.08
N LEU A 63 1.83 7.24 -3.84
CA LEU A 63 2.69 7.41 -2.66
C LEU A 63 3.77 6.33 -2.57
N ILE A 64 3.47 5.08 -2.94
CA ILE A 64 4.45 4.00 -3.02
C ILE A 64 5.51 4.34 -4.08
N ASP A 65 5.08 4.69 -5.29
CA ASP A 65 5.97 5.02 -6.40
C ASP A 65 6.85 6.23 -6.09
N LEU A 66 6.29 7.25 -5.42
CA LEU A 66 7.04 8.42 -4.98
C LEU A 66 8.13 8.05 -3.96
N ASN A 67 7.83 7.21 -2.97
CA ASN A 67 8.82 6.74 -2.00
C ASN A 67 9.94 5.93 -2.68
N ILE A 68 9.57 5.04 -3.60
CA ILE A 68 10.54 4.26 -4.39
C ILE A 68 11.39 5.19 -5.26
N LEU A 69 10.78 6.15 -5.95
CA LEU A 69 11.48 7.11 -6.80
C LEU A 69 12.50 7.95 -6.00
N VAL A 70 12.08 8.50 -4.86
CA VAL A 70 12.99 9.26 -3.98
C VAL A 70 14.18 8.40 -3.58
N PHE A 71 13.94 7.15 -3.19
CA PHE A 71 15.01 6.23 -2.79
C PHE A 71 15.96 5.89 -3.95
N ILE A 72 15.43 5.68 -5.16
CA ILE A 72 16.26 5.47 -6.36
C ILE A 72 17.15 6.69 -6.63
N VAL A 73 16.61 7.90 -6.54
CA VAL A 73 17.37 9.14 -6.75
C VAL A 73 18.43 9.33 -5.65
N MET A 74 18.12 8.98 -4.40
CA MET A 74 19.10 8.95 -3.30
C MET A 74 20.29 8.04 -3.64
N ILE A 75 20.00 6.81 -4.08
CA ILE A 75 21.06 5.86 -4.47
C ILE A 75 21.87 6.39 -5.65
N ALA A 76 21.21 6.91 -6.68
CA ALA A 76 21.85 7.48 -7.87
C ALA A 76 22.76 8.68 -7.52
N SER A 77 22.47 9.40 -6.43
CA SER A 77 23.30 10.48 -5.90
C SER A 77 24.46 10.00 -4.99
N GLY A 78 24.65 8.67 -4.85
CA GLY A 78 25.75 8.09 -4.07
C GLY A 78 25.41 7.76 -2.62
N VAL A 79 24.13 7.77 -2.23
CA VAL A 79 23.69 7.34 -0.91
C VAL A 79 23.79 5.81 -0.81
N GLY A 80 24.29 5.29 0.29
CA GLY A 80 24.42 3.84 0.50
C GLY A 80 23.08 3.11 0.51
N ILE A 81 22.98 1.99 -0.22
CA ILE A 81 21.73 1.23 -0.41
C ILE A 81 21.24 0.61 0.91
N MET A 82 22.12 0.01 1.69
CA MET A 82 21.74 -0.75 2.89
C MET A 82 21.90 0.07 4.18
N SER A 83 22.90 0.93 4.22
CA SER A 83 23.25 1.70 5.41
C SER A 83 23.72 3.11 4.99
N PRO A 84 22.80 4.02 4.65
CA PRO A 84 23.13 5.39 4.33
C PRO A 84 23.76 6.08 5.55
N SER A 85 24.75 6.96 5.30
CA SER A 85 25.34 7.74 6.38
C SER A 85 24.35 8.77 6.92
N THR A 86 24.44 9.08 8.20
CA THR A 86 23.67 10.13 8.87
C THR A 86 23.71 11.45 8.10
N LEU A 87 24.90 11.86 7.64
CA LEU A 87 25.07 13.10 6.88
C LEU A 87 24.33 13.06 5.53
N SER A 88 24.31 11.91 4.87
CA SER A 88 23.54 11.75 3.62
C SER A 88 22.04 11.90 3.87
N LEU A 89 21.52 11.28 4.93
CA LEU A 89 20.11 11.41 5.30
C LEU A 89 19.73 12.86 5.61
N LEU A 90 20.55 13.59 6.35
CA LEU A 90 20.35 14.99 6.65
C LEU A 90 20.36 15.88 5.40
N LYS A 91 21.28 15.63 4.47
CA LYS A 91 21.34 16.34 3.18
C LYS A 91 20.08 16.14 2.34
N TRP A 92 19.48 14.96 2.43
CA TRP A 92 18.23 14.62 1.73
C TRP A 92 16.97 15.10 2.43
N GLY A 93 17.07 15.63 3.66
CA GLY A 93 15.95 16.24 4.39
C GLY A 93 15.31 15.30 5.41
N ALA A 94 16.07 14.38 5.99
CA ALA A 94 15.66 13.68 7.20
C ALA A 94 15.41 14.67 8.33
N ASP A 95 14.44 14.38 9.18
CA ASP A 95 14.07 15.23 10.30
C ASP A 95 15.11 15.15 11.42
N PHE A 96 15.51 16.32 11.93
CA PHE A 96 16.48 16.46 13.01
C PHE A 96 16.23 17.79 13.72
N GLY A 97 15.89 17.73 15.01
CA GLY A 97 15.44 18.89 15.77
C GLY A 97 16.31 20.14 15.66
N PRO A 98 17.64 20.05 15.81
CA PRO A 98 18.52 21.21 15.66
C PRO A 98 18.42 21.94 14.31
N LEU A 99 18.03 21.27 13.24
CA LEU A 99 17.82 21.86 11.93
C LEU A 99 16.37 22.26 11.70
N THR A 100 15.44 21.36 12.01
CA THR A 100 14.01 21.54 11.76
C THR A 100 13.45 22.73 12.56
N LEU A 101 13.83 22.86 13.84
CA LEU A 101 13.36 23.92 14.72
C LEU A 101 14.05 25.25 14.49
N THR A 102 15.21 25.31 13.80
CA THR A 102 15.94 26.52 13.52
C THR A 102 15.71 27.11 12.13
N GLY A 103 14.78 26.54 11.35
CA GLY A 103 14.37 27.11 10.06
C GLY A 103 14.03 26.08 8.98
N ASP A 104 14.56 24.87 9.06
CA ASP A 104 14.31 23.80 8.07
C ASP A 104 13.01 23.03 8.34
N TRP A 105 11.92 23.71 8.66
CA TRP A 105 10.61 23.10 9.03
C TRP A 105 10.08 22.12 7.99
N TRP A 106 10.46 22.27 6.72
CA TRP A 106 10.08 21.37 5.62
C TRP A 106 10.55 19.93 5.84
N ARG A 107 11.56 19.71 6.69
CA ARG A 107 12.07 18.37 7.05
C ARG A 107 11.01 17.51 7.72
N ALA A 108 10.09 18.11 8.47
CA ALA A 108 8.96 17.40 9.07
C ALA A 108 8.03 16.76 8.03
N VAL A 109 8.07 17.22 6.78
CA VAL A 109 7.32 16.62 5.66
C VAL A 109 8.22 15.67 4.86
N THR A 110 9.42 16.10 4.48
CA THR A 110 10.30 15.31 3.60
C THR A 110 10.82 14.04 4.25
N CYS A 111 10.99 13.99 5.56
CA CYS A 111 11.43 12.80 6.29
C CYS A 111 10.55 11.57 6.02
N ASN A 112 9.27 11.78 5.72
CA ASN A 112 8.33 10.69 5.42
C ASN A 112 8.62 9.96 4.10
N PHE A 113 9.43 10.55 3.23
CA PHE A 113 9.81 9.99 1.92
C PHE A 113 11.25 9.47 1.89
N ILE A 114 12.05 9.74 2.93
CA ILE A 114 13.45 9.35 3.01
C ILE A 114 13.57 8.05 3.79
N HIS A 115 14.31 7.08 3.27
CA HIS A 115 14.42 5.76 3.90
C HIS A 115 15.86 5.40 4.29
N ILE A 116 16.00 4.79 5.47
CA ILE A 116 17.26 4.36 6.07
C ILE A 116 17.67 2.98 5.52
N GLY A 117 17.78 2.88 4.19
CA GLY A 117 18.18 1.67 3.49
C GLY A 117 17.03 0.89 2.84
N ALA A 118 17.41 -0.02 1.93
CA ALA A 118 16.48 -0.76 1.09
C ALA A 118 15.52 -1.67 1.88
N PHE A 119 15.99 -2.31 2.94
CA PHE A 119 15.13 -3.15 3.77
C PHE A 119 14.04 -2.33 4.47
N HIS A 120 14.41 -1.15 4.99
CA HIS A 120 13.46 -0.25 5.63
C HIS A 120 12.39 0.25 4.65
N LEU A 121 12.79 0.64 3.43
CA LEU A 121 11.85 0.98 2.36
C LEU A 121 10.91 -0.18 2.05
N LEU A 122 11.46 -1.39 1.84
CA LEU A 122 10.67 -2.58 1.49
C LEU A 122 9.59 -2.86 2.54
N MET A 123 9.95 -2.85 3.82
CA MET A 123 9.01 -3.10 4.91
C MET A 123 7.93 -2.02 5.02
N ASN A 124 8.31 -0.74 4.84
CA ASN A 124 7.35 0.36 4.82
C ASN A 124 6.36 0.24 3.64
N MET A 125 6.86 -0.02 2.44
CA MET A 125 6.00 -0.15 1.25
C MET A 125 5.10 -1.38 1.33
N TYR A 126 5.59 -2.47 1.90
CA TYR A 126 4.79 -3.67 2.17
C TYR A 126 3.64 -3.37 3.14
N ALA A 127 3.93 -2.76 4.29
CA ALA A 127 2.92 -2.37 5.27
C ALA A 127 1.92 -1.35 4.67
N PHE A 128 2.43 -0.35 3.94
CA PHE A 128 1.61 0.66 3.31
C PHE A 128 0.70 0.11 2.22
N MET A 129 1.15 -0.89 1.47
CA MET A 129 0.31 -1.58 0.50
C MET A 129 -0.91 -2.22 1.16
N TYR A 130 -0.74 -2.92 2.29
CA TYR A 130 -1.86 -3.52 3.02
C TYR A 130 -2.82 -2.49 3.61
N VAL A 131 -2.28 -1.52 4.34
CA VAL A 131 -3.08 -0.44 4.96
C VAL A 131 -3.77 0.38 3.88
N GLY A 132 -3.04 0.74 2.82
CA GLY A 132 -3.53 1.54 1.72
C GLY A 132 -4.66 0.87 0.94
N LEU A 133 -4.55 -0.43 0.65
CA LEU A 133 -5.62 -1.20 0.00
C LEU A 133 -6.93 -1.14 0.77
N LEU A 134 -6.86 -1.36 2.09
CA LEU A 134 -8.03 -1.35 2.96
C LEU A 134 -8.58 0.06 3.12
N LEU A 135 -7.73 1.01 3.48
CA LEU A 135 -8.14 2.34 3.89
C LEU A 135 -8.59 3.19 2.69
N GLU A 136 -7.86 3.16 1.58
CA GLU A 136 -8.24 3.94 0.40
C GLU A 136 -9.57 3.48 -0.19
N GLY A 137 -9.86 2.18 -0.16
CA GLY A 137 -11.16 1.63 -0.54
C GLY A 137 -12.32 2.15 0.32
N LEU A 138 -12.07 2.41 1.61
CA LEU A 138 -13.09 2.89 2.55
C LEU A 138 -13.28 4.41 2.51
N ILE A 139 -12.18 5.17 2.50
CA ILE A 139 -12.23 6.63 2.65
C ILE A 139 -12.04 7.40 1.34
N GLY A 140 -11.59 6.72 0.28
CA GLY A 140 -11.29 7.28 -1.04
C GLY A 140 -9.91 7.95 -1.13
N SER A 141 -9.40 8.07 -2.37
CA SER A 141 -8.01 8.49 -2.66
C SER A 141 -7.63 9.86 -2.08
N ARG A 142 -8.53 10.85 -2.15
CA ARG A 142 -8.24 12.21 -1.64
C ARG A 142 -8.01 12.20 -0.13
N ARG A 143 -8.89 11.52 0.62
CA ARG A 143 -8.77 11.43 2.08
C ARG A 143 -7.56 10.59 2.47
N MET A 144 -7.29 9.52 1.73
CA MET A 144 -6.10 8.67 1.94
C MET A 144 -4.81 9.48 1.80
N PHE A 145 -4.68 10.28 0.73
CA PHE A 145 -3.52 11.15 0.52
C PHE A 145 -3.36 12.17 1.66
N MET A 146 -4.45 12.83 2.06
CA MET A 146 -4.43 13.78 3.17
C MET A 146 -4.10 13.11 4.51
N SER A 147 -4.63 11.92 4.77
CA SER A 147 -4.31 11.14 5.98
C SER A 147 -2.83 10.83 6.04
N TYR A 148 -2.23 10.34 4.95
CA TYR A 148 -0.79 10.05 4.88
C TYR A 148 0.06 11.29 5.24
N LEU A 149 -0.23 12.45 4.65
CA LEU A 149 0.50 13.67 4.94
C LEU A 149 0.31 14.16 6.38
N LEU A 150 -0.92 14.13 6.88
CA LEU A 150 -1.22 14.60 8.24
C LEU A 150 -0.64 13.66 9.30
N THR A 151 -0.79 12.36 9.18
CA THR A 151 -0.21 11.40 10.14
C THR A 151 1.32 11.46 10.11
N GLY A 152 1.92 11.57 8.92
CA GLY A 152 3.36 11.76 8.79
C GLY A 152 3.87 13.04 9.44
N LEU A 153 3.17 14.17 9.23
CA LEU A 153 3.51 15.43 9.89
C LEU A 153 3.35 15.35 11.43
N CYS A 154 2.24 14.80 11.91
CA CYS A 154 2.01 14.59 13.35
C CYS A 154 3.08 13.70 13.97
N SER A 155 3.47 12.63 13.29
CA SER A 155 4.53 11.73 13.73
C SER A 155 5.90 12.43 13.78
N ALA A 156 6.24 13.23 12.78
CA ALA A 156 7.48 14.02 12.76
C ALA A 156 7.52 15.01 13.93
N VAL A 157 6.45 15.76 14.15
CA VAL A 157 6.33 16.69 15.28
C VAL A 157 6.43 15.97 16.63
N PHE A 158 5.79 14.80 16.76
CA PHE A 158 5.88 14.01 17.98
C PHE A 158 7.30 13.46 18.19
N SER A 159 7.98 13.02 17.12
CA SER A 159 9.37 12.58 17.17
C SER A 159 10.30 13.71 17.62
N LEU A 160 10.11 14.92 17.11
CA LEU A 160 10.86 16.11 17.54
C LEU A 160 10.66 16.43 19.03
N TYR A 161 9.42 16.28 19.51
CA TYR A 161 9.12 16.53 20.93
C TYR A 161 9.78 15.50 21.85
N MET A 162 9.74 14.21 21.46
CA MET A 162 10.22 13.13 22.32
C MET A 162 11.73 12.87 22.17
N HIS A 163 12.27 13.05 20.97
CA HIS A 163 13.64 12.64 20.61
C HIS A 163 14.28 13.62 19.61
N GLY A 164 14.18 14.92 19.88
CA GLY A 164 14.62 15.97 18.94
C GLY A 164 16.09 15.90 18.51
N GLU A 165 16.95 15.22 19.27
CA GLU A 165 18.37 15.02 18.92
C GLU A 165 18.63 13.77 18.08
N THR A 166 17.61 12.98 17.76
CA THR A 166 17.73 11.81 16.89
C THR A 166 17.24 12.11 15.49
N ILE A 167 17.80 11.41 14.48
CA ILE A 167 17.34 11.55 13.10
C ILE A 167 16.13 10.66 12.90
N SER A 168 15.06 11.26 12.37
CA SER A 168 13.84 10.55 11.97
C SER A 168 13.70 10.57 10.45
N ALA A 169 13.46 9.38 9.88
CA ALA A 169 13.24 9.20 8.45
C ALA A 169 12.46 7.90 8.19
N GLY A 170 11.52 7.92 7.25
CA GLY A 170 10.71 6.79 6.82
C GLY A 170 9.22 7.06 6.83
N ALA A 171 8.49 6.34 6.00
CA ALA A 171 7.04 6.42 5.90
C ALA A 171 6.30 5.82 7.10
N SER A 172 6.99 5.15 8.03
CA SER A 172 6.37 4.42 9.15
C SER A 172 5.51 5.28 10.07
N GLY A 173 5.83 6.57 10.18
CA GLY A 173 5.01 7.53 10.92
C GLY A 173 3.74 7.96 10.21
N ALA A 174 3.66 7.75 8.90
CA ALA A 174 2.53 8.10 8.05
C ALA A 174 1.60 6.89 7.78
N ILE A 175 2.07 5.67 8.02
CA ILE A 175 1.38 4.41 7.85
C ILE A 175 0.65 4.02 9.14
#